data_be508ac2a2da7087620b3c5f8c7d7431
#
_entry.id   be508ac2a2da7087620b3c5f8c7d7431
#
_cell.length_a   1.000
_cell.length_b   1.000
_cell.length_c   1.000
_cell.angle_alpha   90.00
_cell.angle_beta   90.00
_cell.angle_gamma   90.00
#
_symmetry.space_group_name_H-M   'P 1'
#
loop_
_entity.id
_entity.type
_entity.pdbx_description
1 polymer ?
#
loop_
_entity_poly.entity_id
_entity_poly.type
_entity_poly.pdbx_seq_one_letter_code
_entity_poly.pdbx_strand_id
1 'polypeptide(L)'
;MDTLLQYTVSGLIETSKLLVKGLTFLVTGKPDMAVDIAVIKIDGMDIDTKLALVDKFVADYPHNKLVLDIGKVVASLRNNLIIVQQAITDHNAKWFVRYRTFDITIPLMNLEKDVTILTERLRYIMFYNNPGILADMNDSPQ
;
A
#
# COMPACT_ATOMS: atom_id res chain seq x y z
N MET A 1 -4.45 -15.57 20.79
CA MET A 1 -3.88 -15.61 19.44
C MET A 1 -4.40 -14.50 18.55
N ASP A 2 -5.71 -14.32 18.47
CA ASP A 2 -6.32 -13.32 17.59
C ASP A 2 -5.91 -11.90 17.99
N THR A 3 -5.78 -11.63 19.28
CA THR A 3 -5.35 -10.32 19.79
C THR A 3 -3.92 -9.99 19.33
N LEU A 4 -3.02 -10.97 19.38
CA LEU A 4 -1.64 -10.79 18.95
C LEU A 4 -1.56 -10.52 17.45
N LEU A 5 -2.32 -11.27 16.64
CA LEU A 5 -2.40 -11.05 15.19
C LEU A 5 -2.96 -9.66 14.86
N GLN A 6 -3.96 -9.21 15.60
CA GLN A 6 -4.56 -7.89 15.44
C GLN A 6 -3.52 -6.80 15.69
N TYR A 7 -2.73 -6.88 16.76
CA TYR A 7 -1.68 -5.91 17.04
C TYR A 7 -0.60 -5.93 15.95
N THR A 8 -0.25 -7.10 15.43
CA THR A 8 0.72 -7.24 14.35
C THR A 8 0.20 -6.56 13.07
N VAL A 9 -1.07 -6.76 12.72
CA VAL A 9 -1.69 -6.12 11.56
C VAL A 9 -1.69 -4.61 11.74
N SER A 10 -2.09 -4.10 12.90
CA SER A 10 -2.09 -2.67 13.19
C SER A 10 -0.69 -2.07 13.08
N GLY A 11 0.32 -2.76 13.59
CA GLY A 11 1.71 -2.32 13.47
C GLY A 11 2.18 -2.27 12.03
N LEU A 12 1.81 -3.24 11.21
CA LEU A 12 2.12 -3.27 9.78
C LEU A 12 1.45 -2.10 9.06
N ILE A 13 0.20 -1.82 9.37
CA ILE A 13 -0.55 -0.70 8.77
C ILE A 13 0.14 0.63 9.10
N GLU A 14 0.48 0.87 10.36
CA GLU A 14 1.15 2.11 10.77
C GLU A 14 2.51 2.26 10.09
N THR A 15 3.30 1.20 10.03
CA THR A 15 4.59 1.22 9.34
C THR A 15 4.41 1.53 7.85
N SER A 16 3.43 0.91 7.20
CA SER A 16 3.14 1.14 5.78
C SER A 16 2.72 2.57 5.52
N LYS A 17 1.86 3.15 6.37
CA LYS A 17 1.44 4.56 6.26
C LYS A 17 2.64 5.51 6.36
N LEU A 18 3.55 5.25 7.30
CA LEU A 18 4.76 6.05 7.46
C LEU A 18 5.68 5.96 6.24
N LEU A 19 5.79 4.77 5.64
CA LEU A 19 6.58 4.59 4.43
C LEU A 19 6.00 5.35 3.25
N VAL A 20 4.68 5.33 3.07
CA VAL A 20 4.02 6.08 2.00
C VAL A 20 4.27 7.58 2.18
N LYS A 21 4.13 8.11 3.39
CA LYS A 21 4.44 9.52 3.67
C LYS A 21 5.89 9.85 3.41
N GLY A 22 6.81 8.96 3.81
CA GLY A 22 8.23 9.12 3.57
C GLY A 22 8.59 9.24 2.11
N LEU A 23 7.91 8.50 1.23
CA LEU A 23 8.13 8.58 -0.21
C LEU A 23 7.83 9.97 -0.78
N THR A 24 6.83 10.64 -0.25
CA THR A 24 6.48 12.01 -0.68
C THR A 24 7.62 12.98 -0.40
N PHE A 25 8.36 12.81 0.70
CA PHE A 25 9.49 13.68 1.05
C PHE A 25 10.73 13.41 0.20
N LEU A 26 10.87 12.23 -0.38
CA LEU A 26 12.04 11.89 -1.20
C LEU A 26 12.08 12.65 -2.53
N VAL A 27 10.97 13.24 -2.93
CA VAL A 27 10.85 13.99 -4.19
C VAL A 27 11.34 15.44 -4.04
N THR A 28 11.44 15.94 -2.81
CA THR A 28 11.74 17.35 -2.53
C THR A 28 13.22 17.63 -2.47
N GLY A 29 13.92 17.66 -3.54
CA GLY A 29 15.35 17.97 -3.51
C GLY A 29 15.85 18.38 -4.88
N LYS A 30 16.28 17.40 -5.64
CA LYS A 30 16.74 17.63 -7.02
C LYS A 30 15.71 17.07 -7.98
N PRO A 31 15.40 17.78 -9.06
CA PRO A 31 14.47 17.27 -10.07
C PRO A 31 15.04 15.99 -10.70
N ASP A 32 14.36 14.88 -10.47
CA ASP A 32 14.64 13.61 -11.10
C ASP A 32 13.32 13.05 -11.62
N MET A 33 13.15 13.13 -12.94
CA MET A 33 11.89 12.76 -13.59
C MET A 33 11.50 11.30 -13.32
N ALA A 34 12.47 10.39 -13.28
CA ALA A 34 12.20 8.96 -13.06
C ALA A 34 11.68 8.71 -11.65
N VAL A 35 12.26 9.37 -10.64
CA VAL A 35 11.81 9.29 -9.26
C VAL A 35 10.43 9.94 -9.13
N ASP A 36 10.21 11.09 -9.74
CA ASP A 36 8.93 11.80 -9.71
C ASP A 36 7.81 10.95 -10.30
N ILE A 37 8.06 10.30 -11.46
CA ILE A 37 7.09 9.40 -12.09
C ILE A 37 6.76 8.23 -11.16
N ALA A 38 7.75 7.65 -10.52
CA ALA A 38 7.56 6.54 -9.58
C ALA A 38 6.69 6.96 -8.40
N VAL A 39 6.96 8.10 -7.79
CA VAL A 39 6.18 8.61 -6.65
C VAL A 39 4.76 8.96 -7.05
N ILE A 40 4.56 9.55 -8.25
CA ILE A 40 3.23 9.83 -8.78
C ILE A 40 2.44 8.54 -8.96
N LYS A 41 3.06 7.48 -9.48
CA LYS A 41 2.39 6.18 -9.63
C LYS A 41 1.98 5.61 -8.28
N ILE A 42 2.86 5.69 -7.28
CA ILE A 42 2.56 5.20 -5.94
C ILE A 42 1.42 6.01 -5.31
N ASP A 43 1.45 7.32 -5.45
CA ASP A 43 0.38 8.19 -4.98
C ASP A 43 -0.96 7.82 -5.61
N GLY A 44 -0.95 7.52 -6.91
CA GLY A 44 -2.14 7.09 -7.65
C GLY A 44 -2.69 5.72 -7.21
N MET A 45 -1.93 4.92 -6.50
CA MET A 45 -2.40 3.63 -5.97
C MET A 45 -3.34 3.80 -4.76
N ASP A 46 -3.38 4.99 -4.16
CA ASP A 46 -4.25 5.32 -3.03
C ASP A 46 -4.07 4.37 -1.83
N ILE A 47 -2.83 4.08 -1.52
CA ILE A 47 -2.46 3.11 -0.48
C ILE A 47 -2.96 3.55 0.89
N ASP A 48 -2.81 4.84 1.22
CA ASP A 48 -3.21 5.38 2.53
C ASP A 48 -4.70 5.15 2.80
N THR A 49 -5.56 5.42 1.83
CA THR A 49 -7.00 5.23 1.96
C THR A 49 -7.33 3.75 2.17
N LYS A 50 -6.67 2.88 1.42
CA LYS A 50 -6.89 1.44 1.52
C LYS A 50 -6.42 0.89 2.87
N LEU A 51 -5.29 1.37 3.37
CA LEU A 51 -4.80 0.98 4.70
C LEU A 51 -5.70 1.50 5.81
N ALA A 52 -6.25 2.70 5.67
CA ALA A 52 -7.23 3.23 6.62
C ALA A 52 -8.48 2.37 6.67
N LEU A 53 -8.92 1.86 5.51
CA LEU A 53 -10.06 0.95 5.43
C LEU A 53 -9.76 -0.40 6.09
N VAL A 54 -8.56 -0.94 5.89
CA VAL A 54 -8.11 -2.16 6.59
C VAL A 54 -8.14 -1.94 8.11
N ASP A 55 -7.62 -0.81 8.56
CA ASP A 55 -7.59 -0.47 9.99
C ASP A 55 -9.01 -0.46 10.58
N LYS A 56 -9.95 0.11 9.85
CA LYS A 56 -11.35 0.14 10.25
C LYS A 56 -11.94 -1.28 10.34
N PHE A 57 -11.69 -2.13 9.35
CA PHE A 57 -12.18 -3.50 9.37
C PHE A 57 -11.56 -4.33 10.49
N VAL A 58 -10.28 -4.13 10.78
CA VAL A 58 -9.61 -4.80 11.90
C VAL A 58 -10.24 -4.36 13.23
N ALA A 59 -10.56 -3.08 13.38
CA ALA A 59 -11.19 -2.56 14.58
C ALA A 59 -12.63 -3.10 14.75
N ASP A 60 -13.38 -3.12 13.65
CA ASP A 60 -14.80 -3.52 13.67
C ASP A 60 -14.98 -5.04 13.74
N TYR A 61 -14.07 -5.81 13.16
CA TYR A 61 -14.17 -7.28 13.05
C TYR A 61 -12.85 -7.95 13.46
N PRO A 62 -12.42 -7.81 14.72
CA PRO A 62 -11.07 -8.22 15.16
C PRO A 62 -10.84 -9.72 15.11
N HIS A 63 -11.89 -10.54 15.09
CA HIS A 63 -11.79 -12.00 15.07
C HIS A 63 -12.17 -12.61 13.73
N ASN A 64 -12.46 -11.78 12.73
CA ASN A 64 -12.85 -12.26 11.41
C ASN A 64 -11.60 -12.76 10.67
N LYS A 65 -11.65 -14.01 10.23
CA LYS A 65 -10.53 -14.64 9.55
C LYS A 65 -10.15 -13.93 8.25
N LEU A 66 -11.13 -13.47 7.48
CA LEU A 66 -10.88 -12.75 6.23
C LEU A 66 -10.15 -11.43 6.49
N VAL A 67 -10.52 -10.74 7.57
CA VAL A 67 -9.85 -9.51 7.98
C VAL A 67 -8.41 -9.80 8.42
N LEU A 68 -8.21 -10.86 9.21
CA LEU A 68 -6.87 -11.21 9.68
C LEU A 68 -5.96 -11.71 8.54
N ASP A 69 -6.51 -12.39 7.54
CA ASP A 69 -5.76 -12.84 6.37
C ASP A 69 -5.21 -11.66 5.54
N ILE A 70 -5.86 -10.49 5.60
CA ILE A 70 -5.35 -9.27 4.98
C ILE A 70 -3.97 -8.89 5.56
N GLY A 71 -3.69 -9.27 6.80
CA GLY A 71 -2.38 -9.02 7.40
C GLY A 71 -1.21 -9.51 6.56
N LYS A 72 -1.38 -10.64 5.86
CA LYS A 72 -0.35 -11.17 4.97
C LYS A 72 -0.13 -10.26 3.76
N VAL A 73 -1.21 -9.73 3.21
CA VAL A 73 -1.13 -8.80 2.07
C VAL A 73 -0.48 -7.50 2.51
N VAL A 74 -0.86 -6.97 3.68
CA VAL A 74 -0.26 -5.75 4.23
C VAL A 74 1.22 -5.95 4.50
N ALA A 75 1.63 -7.13 5.00
CA ALA A 75 3.05 -7.43 5.21
C ALA A 75 3.84 -7.42 3.90
N SER A 76 3.29 -8.03 2.84
CA SER A 76 3.91 -8.00 1.51
C SER A 76 3.99 -6.58 0.96
N LEU A 77 2.92 -5.82 1.09
CA LEU A 77 2.85 -4.42 0.68
C LEU A 77 3.94 -3.59 1.40
N ARG A 78 4.07 -3.76 2.71
CA ARG A 78 5.09 -3.09 3.51
C ARG A 78 6.50 -3.42 3.00
N ASN A 79 6.77 -4.70 2.76
CA ASN A 79 8.08 -5.12 2.27
C ASN A 79 8.40 -4.49 0.91
N ASN A 80 7.43 -4.43 0.01
CA ASN A 80 7.61 -3.83 -1.30
C ASN A 80 7.77 -2.31 -1.21
N LEU A 81 7.09 -1.64 -0.27
CA LEU A 81 7.29 -0.21 0.00
C LEU A 81 8.70 0.06 0.51
N ILE A 82 9.23 -0.79 1.38
CA ILE A 82 10.61 -0.67 1.88
C ILE A 82 11.59 -0.80 0.72
N ILE A 83 11.38 -1.77 -0.16
CA ILE A 83 12.26 -1.99 -1.33
C ILE A 83 12.25 -0.76 -2.24
N VAL A 84 11.07 -0.20 -2.52
CA VAL A 84 10.95 1.00 -3.36
C VAL A 84 11.62 2.19 -2.68
N GLN A 85 11.35 2.41 -1.39
CA GLN A 85 11.97 3.49 -0.63
C GLN A 85 13.48 3.38 -0.64
N GLN A 86 14.01 2.18 -0.42
CA GLN A 86 15.45 1.94 -0.42
C GLN A 86 16.06 2.22 -1.79
N ALA A 87 15.40 1.80 -2.86
CA ALA A 87 15.86 2.03 -4.22
C ALA A 87 15.94 3.52 -4.54
N ILE A 88 14.92 4.30 -4.14
CA ILE A 88 14.90 5.74 -4.34
C ILE A 88 15.98 6.42 -3.50
N THR A 89 16.10 6.03 -2.23
CA THR A 89 17.11 6.58 -1.33
C THR A 89 18.51 6.32 -1.85
N ASP A 90 18.81 5.09 -2.28
CA ASP A 90 20.09 4.72 -2.82
C ASP A 90 20.42 5.49 -4.11
N HIS A 91 19.42 5.65 -4.98
CA HIS A 91 19.58 6.42 -6.21
C HIS A 91 19.90 7.88 -5.91
N ASN A 92 19.16 8.50 -4.98
CA ASN A 92 19.34 9.91 -4.62
C ASN A 92 20.65 10.17 -3.89
N ALA A 93 21.19 9.18 -3.18
CA ALA A 93 22.44 9.31 -2.43
C ALA A 93 23.70 9.25 -3.31
N LYS A 94 23.59 8.87 -4.58
CA LYS A 94 24.74 8.67 -5.45
C LYS A 94 25.17 9.95 -6.15
N TRP A 95 26.49 10.16 -6.15
CA TRP A 95 27.13 11.36 -6.74
C TRP A 95 26.81 11.56 -8.22
N PHE A 96 26.65 10.44 -8.95
CA PHE A 96 26.48 10.45 -10.40
C PHE A 96 25.06 10.04 -10.80
N VAL A 97 24.06 10.59 -10.11
CA VAL A 97 22.63 10.30 -10.37
C VAL A 97 22.30 10.47 -11.85
N ARG A 98 22.80 11.53 -12.50
CA ARG A 98 22.54 11.82 -13.92
C ARG A 98 23.11 10.77 -14.89
N TYR A 99 24.08 9.97 -14.44
CA TYR A 99 24.73 8.94 -15.25
C TYR A 99 24.22 7.53 -14.94
N ARG A 100 23.31 7.40 -13.99
CA ARG A 100 22.76 6.11 -13.61
C ARG A 100 21.32 5.99 -14.05
N THR A 101 21.02 4.89 -14.71
CA THR A 101 19.65 4.52 -15.02
C THR A 101 18.92 4.15 -13.73
N PHE A 102 17.85 4.87 -13.43
CA PHE A 102 16.98 4.52 -12.32
C PHE A 102 15.89 3.58 -12.85
N ASP A 103 15.96 2.33 -12.40
CA ASP A 103 14.98 1.33 -12.81
C ASP A 103 14.38 0.68 -11.58
N ILE A 104 13.12 0.99 -11.30
CA ILE A 104 12.33 0.36 -10.25
C ILE A 104 11.09 -0.32 -10.83
N THR A 105 11.15 -0.73 -12.09
CA THR A 105 10.01 -1.35 -12.78
C THR A 105 9.51 -2.58 -12.03
N ILE A 106 10.41 -3.49 -11.66
CA ILE A 106 10.02 -4.71 -10.95
C ILE A 106 9.49 -4.43 -9.55
N PRO A 107 10.16 -3.62 -8.71
CA PRO A 107 9.60 -3.25 -7.42
C PRO A 107 8.23 -2.57 -7.51
N LEU A 108 8.03 -1.68 -8.50
CA LEU A 108 6.73 -1.03 -8.71
C LEU A 108 5.67 -2.04 -9.14
N MET A 109 6.00 -2.98 -10.02
CA MET A 109 5.07 -4.03 -10.44
C MET A 109 4.65 -4.89 -9.25
N ASN A 110 5.58 -5.24 -8.38
CA ASN A 110 5.29 -6.02 -7.18
C ASN A 110 4.40 -5.26 -6.21
N LEU A 111 4.66 -3.97 -6.04
CA LEU A 111 3.84 -3.10 -5.19
C LEU A 111 2.42 -2.98 -5.76
N GLU A 112 2.31 -2.75 -7.07
CA GLU A 112 1.03 -2.64 -7.77
C GLU A 112 0.21 -3.93 -7.66
N LYS A 113 0.87 -5.08 -7.77
CA LYS A 113 0.25 -6.38 -7.57
C LYS A 113 -0.32 -6.52 -6.16
N ASP A 114 0.44 -6.14 -5.14
CA ASP A 114 -0.02 -6.19 -3.76
C ASP A 114 -1.22 -5.26 -3.54
N VAL A 115 -1.20 -4.06 -4.11
CA VAL A 115 -2.31 -3.11 -4.03
C VAL A 115 -3.56 -3.68 -4.71
N THR A 116 -3.39 -4.35 -5.85
CA THR A 116 -4.50 -4.99 -6.56
C THR A 116 -5.11 -6.10 -5.70
N ILE A 117 -4.28 -6.95 -5.11
CA ILE A 117 -4.74 -8.01 -4.22
C ILE A 117 -5.46 -7.42 -3.01
N LEU A 118 -4.90 -6.40 -2.40
CA LEU A 118 -5.51 -5.71 -1.26
C LEU A 118 -6.89 -5.16 -1.62
N THR A 119 -6.99 -4.50 -2.77
CA THR A 119 -8.25 -3.95 -3.27
C THR A 119 -9.30 -5.03 -3.44
N GLU A 120 -8.94 -6.17 -4.03
CA GLU A 120 -9.85 -7.29 -4.21
C GLU A 120 -10.30 -7.87 -2.87
N ARG A 121 -9.38 -8.03 -1.93
CA ARG A 121 -9.70 -8.52 -0.58
C ARG A 121 -10.63 -7.59 0.17
N LEU A 122 -10.41 -6.28 0.06
CA LEU A 122 -11.29 -5.28 0.67
C LEU A 122 -12.68 -5.33 0.08
N ARG A 123 -12.81 -5.45 -1.24
CA ARG A 123 -14.11 -5.60 -1.91
C ARG A 123 -14.82 -6.86 -1.43
N TYR A 124 -14.10 -7.96 -1.30
CA TYR A 124 -14.66 -9.22 -0.83
C TYR A 124 -15.20 -9.09 0.60
N ILE A 125 -14.46 -8.44 1.48
CA ILE A 125 -14.88 -8.21 2.86
C ILE A 125 -16.12 -7.31 2.91
N MET A 126 -16.12 -6.24 2.12
CA MET A 126 -17.28 -5.34 2.03
C MET A 126 -18.53 -6.07 1.56
N PHE A 127 -18.38 -6.91 0.54
CA PHE A 127 -19.48 -7.72 0.03
C PHE A 127 -19.98 -8.71 1.08
N TYR A 128 -19.08 -9.40 1.74
CA TYR A 128 -19.41 -10.46 2.70
C TYR A 128 -20.07 -9.91 3.96
N ASN A 129 -19.57 -8.78 4.47
CA ASN A 129 -20.06 -8.18 5.71
C ASN A 129 -21.18 -7.16 5.50
N ASN A 130 -21.27 -6.56 4.32
CA ASN A 130 -22.26 -5.54 3.98
C ASN A 130 -22.76 -5.71 2.53
N PRO A 131 -23.51 -6.79 2.23
CA PRO A 131 -23.94 -7.06 0.86
C PRO A 131 -24.82 -5.95 0.28
N GLY A 132 -25.57 -5.23 1.13
CA GLY A 132 -26.40 -4.11 0.69
C GLY A 132 -25.59 -2.96 0.10
N ILE A 133 -24.44 -2.65 0.69
CA ILE A 133 -23.58 -1.58 0.18
C ILE A 133 -23.05 -1.94 -1.21
N LEU A 134 -22.65 -3.18 -1.40
CA LEU A 134 -22.14 -3.63 -2.69
C LEU A 134 -23.24 -3.66 -3.75
N ALA A 135 -24.46 -4.07 -3.39
CA ALA A 135 -25.60 -4.03 -4.27
C ALA A 135 -25.90 -2.59 -4.72
N ASP A 136 -25.87 -1.63 -3.79
CA ASP A 136 -26.07 -0.21 -4.11
C ASP A 136 -24.99 0.30 -5.06
N MET A 137 -23.74 -0.11 -4.88
CA MET A 137 -22.65 0.26 -5.78
C MET A 137 -22.84 -0.31 -7.20
N ASN A 138 -23.36 -1.54 -7.29
CA ASN A 138 -23.61 -2.18 -8.59
C ASN A 138 -24.81 -1.59 -9.31
N ASP A 139 -25.79 -1.11 -8.58
CA ASP A 139 -27.00 -0.49 -9.12
C ASP A 139 -26.80 0.99 -9.49
N SER A 140 -25.64 1.56 -9.18
CA SER A 140 -25.32 2.94 -9.55
C SER A 140 -25.33 3.08 -11.06
N PRO A 141 -26.08 4.05 -11.61
CA PRO A 141 -26.10 4.28 -13.07
C PRO A 141 -24.69 4.69 -13.54
N GLN A 142 -24.22 3.98 -14.49
CA GLN A 142 -22.93 4.28 -15.11
C GLN A 142 -23.04 5.43 -16.09
#